data_129b820f408aefc47ca65f7b5eda89d2
#
_entry.id   129b820f408aefc47ca65f7b5eda89d2
#
_cell.length_a   1.000
_cell.length_b   1.000
_cell.length_c   1.000
_cell.angle_alpha   90.00
_cell.angle_beta   90.00
_cell.angle_gamma   90.00
#
_symmetry.space_group_name_H-M   'P 1'
#
loop_
_entity.id
_entity.type
_entity.pdbx_description
1 polymer ?
#
loop_
_entity_poly.entity_id
_entity_poly.type
_entity_poly.pdbx_seq_one_letter_code
_entity_poly.pdbx_strand_id
1 'polypeptide(L)'
;VYQGFTPFQHKIIYYESSRGCPFACSYCLSSLEQRVRYRSLSLVKEELSIFLTQKVPQVKFVDRTFNLHPGRTKELWSWLIEHDNFITNFHFEIAADLLTEEELTLMGRMRPGLIQLEIGVQSTNPATICEIDRTMNLSRLKENVRRIKAYGTIHQHLDLIAGLPGEDLRSFQKSFDEIFALEPEQLQLGFLKVLKGTKMHKKAKEYGIICHEFPPYEVLSTRWLTYQEILLLKGVEEMVEIYYNSGQFIKTIQEILKRYDSPFDFFHELA
;
A
#
# COMPACT_ATOMS: atom_id res chain seq x y z
N VAL A 1 -22.98 10.23 14.70
CA VAL A 1 -21.62 10.75 14.88
C VAL A 1 -21.31 11.85 13.86
N TYR A 2 -21.90 11.80 12.68
CA TYR A 2 -21.58 12.69 11.55
C TYR A 2 -22.65 13.76 11.24
N GLN A 3 -23.48 14.15 12.19
CA GLN A 3 -24.43 15.25 12.05
C GLN A 3 -23.75 16.59 12.34
N GLY A 4 -23.62 17.47 11.34
CA GLY A 4 -23.04 18.81 11.51
C GLY A 4 -21.70 19.03 10.79
N PHE A 5 -21.55 18.62 9.55
CA PHE A 5 -20.30 18.51 8.78
C PHE A 5 -19.88 19.74 7.96
N THR A 6 -20.16 20.94 8.35
CA THR A 6 -19.70 22.14 7.66
C THR A 6 -18.14 22.28 7.55
N PRO A 7 -17.27 21.56 8.30
CA PRO A 7 -15.83 21.79 8.25
C PRO A 7 -15.00 20.75 7.47
N PHE A 8 -15.58 19.88 6.63
CA PHE A 8 -14.82 18.75 6.04
C PHE A 8 -14.43 18.92 4.57
N GLN A 9 -14.64 20.08 3.98
CA GLN A 9 -14.36 20.37 2.57
C GLN A 9 -12.88 20.13 2.15
N HIS A 10 -11.95 20.04 3.10
CA HIS A 10 -10.52 19.84 2.86
C HIS A 10 -9.91 18.74 3.74
N LYS A 11 -10.73 17.80 4.24
CA LYS A 11 -10.27 16.75 5.14
C LYS A 11 -10.50 15.37 4.55
N ILE A 12 -9.58 14.46 4.83
CA ILE A 12 -9.73 13.03 4.60
C ILE A 12 -10.59 12.47 5.73
N ILE A 13 -11.64 11.72 5.39
CA ILE A 13 -12.45 10.97 6.35
C ILE A 13 -11.90 9.55 6.44
N TYR A 14 -11.48 9.14 7.63
CA TYR A 14 -11.11 7.75 7.89
C TYR A 14 -12.37 6.96 8.25
N TYR A 15 -12.58 5.86 7.54
CA TYR A 15 -13.77 5.04 7.66
C TYR A 15 -13.41 3.56 7.83
N GLU A 16 -14.03 2.86 8.79
CA GLU A 16 -13.81 1.44 9.03
C GLU A 16 -15.08 0.65 8.73
N SER A 17 -15.06 -0.20 7.71
CA SER A 17 -16.17 -1.10 7.36
C SER A 17 -15.94 -2.53 7.86
N SER A 18 -14.69 -2.88 8.16
CA SER A 18 -14.29 -4.14 8.78
C SER A 18 -13.11 -3.95 9.71
N ARG A 19 -12.96 -4.84 10.69
CA ARG A 19 -11.85 -4.86 11.64
C ARG A 19 -11.27 -6.25 11.76
N GLY A 20 -9.92 -6.32 11.82
CA GLY A 20 -9.14 -7.54 11.85
C GLY A 20 -8.53 -7.89 10.50
N CYS A 21 -7.59 -8.83 10.49
CA CYS A 21 -6.90 -9.29 9.29
C CYS A 21 -6.57 -10.77 9.44
N PRO A 22 -6.90 -11.65 8.48
CA PRO A 22 -6.62 -13.08 8.61
C PRO A 22 -5.15 -13.43 8.38
N PHE A 23 -4.36 -12.49 7.85
CA PHE A 23 -2.95 -12.71 7.58
C PHE A 23 -2.10 -12.58 8.84
N ALA A 24 -0.99 -13.34 8.87
CA ALA A 24 -0.12 -13.47 10.04
C ALA A 24 1.20 -12.70 9.90
N CYS A 25 1.25 -11.65 9.05
CA CYS A 25 2.49 -10.90 8.80
C CYS A 25 3.19 -10.53 10.10
N SER A 26 4.45 -10.97 10.26
CA SER A 26 5.18 -10.93 11.53
C SER A 26 5.44 -9.54 12.09
N TYR A 27 5.48 -8.51 11.22
CA TYR A 27 5.72 -7.10 11.56
C TYR A 27 4.43 -6.33 11.88
N CYS A 28 3.26 -6.88 11.55
CA CYS A 28 1.99 -6.13 11.58
C CYS A 28 1.22 -6.38 12.89
N LEU A 29 0.74 -5.30 13.52
CA LEU A 29 -0.13 -5.41 14.72
C LEU A 29 -1.47 -6.08 14.40
N SER A 30 -1.97 -5.95 13.17
CA SER A 30 -3.25 -6.57 12.78
C SER A 30 -3.19 -8.11 12.76
N SER A 31 -2.00 -8.70 12.74
CA SER A 31 -1.81 -10.16 12.86
C SER A 31 -2.16 -10.70 14.25
N LEU A 32 -2.29 -9.83 15.25
CA LEU A 32 -2.66 -10.20 16.62
C LEU A 32 -4.16 -10.55 16.74
N GLU A 33 -5.01 -10.04 15.83
CA GLU A 33 -6.44 -10.35 15.78
C GLU A 33 -6.80 -10.87 14.37
N GLN A 34 -6.72 -12.18 14.19
CA GLN A 34 -6.96 -12.82 12.89
C GLN A 34 -8.45 -12.92 12.51
N ARG A 35 -9.35 -12.72 13.46
CA ARG A 35 -10.80 -12.74 13.20
C ARG A 35 -11.25 -11.43 12.57
N VAL A 36 -11.76 -11.50 11.34
CA VAL A 36 -12.35 -10.34 10.67
C VAL A 36 -13.82 -10.18 11.06
N ARG A 37 -14.19 -8.99 11.48
CA ARG A 37 -15.56 -8.58 11.81
C ARG A 37 -16.02 -7.53 10.81
N TYR A 38 -17.17 -7.73 10.19
CA TYR A 38 -17.73 -6.85 9.20
C TYR A 38 -18.95 -6.09 9.74
N ARG A 39 -19.06 -4.83 9.39
CA ARG A 39 -20.30 -4.06 9.53
C ARG A 39 -21.28 -4.49 8.42
N SER A 40 -22.59 -4.41 8.66
CA SER A 40 -23.56 -4.71 7.61
C SER A 40 -23.41 -3.78 6.42
N LEU A 41 -23.56 -4.30 5.20
CA LEU A 41 -23.44 -3.47 4.00
C LEU A 41 -24.51 -2.39 3.92
N SER A 42 -25.72 -2.64 4.43
CA SER A 42 -26.77 -1.63 4.51
C SER A 42 -26.35 -0.40 5.30
N LEU A 43 -25.76 -0.62 6.49
CA LEU A 43 -25.26 0.47 7.32
C LEU A 43 -24.08 1.20 6.67
N VAL A 44 -23.15 0.45 6.02
CA VAL A 44 -22.01 1.04 5.30
C VAL A 44 -22.51 1.94 4.18
N LYS A 45 -23.45 1.48 3.35
CA LYS A 45 -24.03 2.25 2.25
C LYS A 45 -24.77 3.51 2.74
N GLU A 46 -25.50 3.39 3.85
CA GLU A 46 -26.19 4.54 4.48
C GLU A 46 -25.18 5.62 4.91
N GLU A 47 -24.10 5.23 5.60
CA GLU A 47 -23.08 6.16 6.06
C GLU A 47 -22.28 6.78 4.90
N LEU A 48 -21.94 5.99 3.86
CA LEU A 48 -21.28 6.51 2.66
C LEU A 48 -22.19 7.47 1.88
N SER A 49 -23.51 7.25 1.87
CA SER A 49 -24.45 8.19 1.27
C SER A 49 -24.38 9.58 1.92
N ILE A 50 -24.13 9.65 3.23
CA ILE A 50 -23.91 10.93 3.93
C ILE A 50 -22.65 11.63 3.38
N PHE A 51 -21.54 10.90 3.22
CA PHE A 51 -20.28 11.47 2.70
C PHE A 51 -20.42 11.94 1.24
N LEU A 52 -21.11 11.16 0.42
CA LEU A 52 -21.41 11.53 -0.98
C LEU A 52 -22.30 12.76 -1.06
N THR A 53 -23.34 12.87 -0.23
CA THR A 53 -24.22 14.03 -0.16
C THR A 53 -23.49 15.28 0.31
N GLN A 54 -22.57 15.13 1.26
CA GLN A 54 -21.74 16.22 1.78
C GLN A 54 -20.54 16.56 0.86
N LYS A 55 -20.38 15.84 -0.25
CA LYS A 55 -19.30 16.02 -1.22
C LYS A 55 -17.91 15.97 -0.56
N VAL A 56 -17.72 15.01 0.36
CA VAL A 56 -16.43 14.78 1.00
C VAL A 56 -15.39 14.47 -0.06
N PRO A 57 -14.25 15.18 -0.13
CA PRO A 57 -13.26 14.96 -1.19
C PRO A 57 -12.66 13.56 -1.19
N GLN A 58 -12.36 13.02 0.00
CA GLN A 58 -11.73 11.70 0.12
C GLN A 58 -12.22 10.94 1.36
N VAL A 59 -12.56 9.67 1.15
CA VAL A 59 -12.86 8.69 2.21
C VAL A 59 -11.78 7.59 2.17
N LYS A 60 -10.91 7.53 3.18
CA LYS A 60 -9.91 6.47 3.31
C LYS A 60 -10.45 5.36 4.21
N PHE A 61 -10.63 4.18 3.61
CA PHE A 61 -10.94 2.98 4.36
C PHE A 61 -9.71 2.54 5.15
N VAL A 62 -9.89 2.25 6.43
CA VAL A 62 -8.83 1.73 7.31
C VAL A 62 -8.94 0.22 7.54
N ASP A 63 -9.74 -0.44 6.71
CA ASP A 63 -9.84 -1.90 6.61
C ASP A 63 -8.49 -2.45 6.15
N ARG A 64 -7.88 -3.36 6.91
CA ARG A 64 -6.50 -3.85 6.68
C ARG A 64 -6.30 -4.66 5.42
N THR A 65 -7.34 -5.24 4.88
CA THR A 65 -7.41 -5.84 3.55
C THR A 65 -8.86 -5.82 3.13
N PHE A 66 -9.23 -4.83 2.37
CA PHE A 66 -10.62 -4.57 2.03
C PHE A 66 -11.28 -5.70 1.22
N ASN A 67 -10.54 -6.29 0.28
CA ASN A 67 -11.04 -7.28 -0.69
C ASN A 67 -10.96 -8.74 -0.22
N LEU A 68 -11.01 -9.00 1.10
CA LEU A 68 -11.01 -10.36 1.65
C LEU A 68 -12.26 -11.16 1.28
N HIS A 69 -13.37 -10.49 1.07
CA HIS A 69 -14.65 -11.13 0.75
C HIS A 69 -15.18 -10.61 -0.59
N PRO A 70 -14.93 -11.33 -1.70
CA PRO A 70 -15.23 -10.85 -3.05
C PRO A 70 -16.67 -10.42 -3.28
N GLY A 71 -17.65 -11.16 -2.71
CA GLY A 71 -19.07 -10.79 -2.80
C GLY A 71 -19.37 -9.42 -2.19
N ARG A 72 -18.79 -9.14 -1.02
CA ARG A 72 -18.93 -7.86 -0.32
C ARG A 72 -18.25 -6.73 -1.08
N THR A 73 -17.04 -6.97 -1.56
CA THR A 73 -16.27 -6.01 -2.35
C THR A 73 -17.02 -5.61 -3.62
N LYS A 74 -17.48 -6.60 -4.38
CA LYS A 74 -18.26 -6.37 -5.61
C LYS A 74 -19.53 -5.57 -5.35
N GLU A 75 -20.28 -5.93 -4.31
CA GLU A 75 -21.52 -5.25 -3.97
C GLU A 75 -21.25 -3.78 -3.60
N LEU A 76 -20.22 -3.50 -2.81
CA LEU A 76 -19.90 -2.12 -2.43
C LEU A 76 -19.37 -1.33 -3.61
N TRP A 77 -18.46 -1.88 -4.41
CA TRP A 77 -17.92 -1.18 -5.56
C TRP A 77 -18.97 -0.92 -6.65
N SER A 78 -19.89 -1.88 -6.89
CA SER A 78 -21.01 -1.64 -7.80
C SER A 78 -21.89 -0.49 -7.30
N TRP A 79 -22.19 -0.47 -6.00
CA TRP A 79 -22.95 0.60 -5.39
C TRP A 79 -22.26 1.97 -5.49
N LEU A 80 -20.92 2.02 -5.32
CA LEU A 80 -20.15 3.25 -5.48
C LEU A 80 -20.17 3.78 -6.92
N ILE A 81 -20.14 2.89 -7.91
CA ILE A 81 -20.27 3.27 -9.34
C ILE A 81 -21.68 3.88 -9.60
N GLU A 82 -22.73 3.27 -9.06
CA GLU A 82 -24.12 3.71 -9.25
C GLU A 82 -24.44 5.04 -8.54
N HIS A 83 -23.76 5.33 -7.43
CA HIS A 83 -24.04 6.51 -6.59
C HIS A 83 -22.91 7.56 -6.65
N ASP A 84 -22.05 7.46 -7.65
CA ASP A 84 -20.91 8.39 -7.79
C ASP A 84 -21.37 9.84 -7.94
N ASN A 85 -20.85 10.70 -7.07
CA ASN A 85 -21.10 12.14 -7.11
C ASN A 85 -20.06 12.93 -7.93
N PHE A 86 -19.15 12.24 -8.62
CA PHE A 86 -18.05 12.79 -9.44
C PHE A 86 -17.04 13.65 -8.67
N ILE A 87 -17.05 13.63 -7.34
CA ILE A 87 -16.16 14.40 -6.45
C ILE A 87 -15.40 13.46 -5.52
N THR A 88 -16.12 12.59 -4.78
CA THR A 88 -15.54 11.79 -3.73
C THR A 88 -14.62 10.71 -4.29
N ASN A 89 -13.40 10.64 -3.75
CA ASN A 89 -12.45 9.55 -3.95
C ASN A 89 -12.53 8.58 -2.78
N PHE A 90 -12.48 7.29 -3.06
CA PHE A 90 -12.43 6.23 -2.05
C PHE A 90 -11.09 5.52 -2.10
N HIS A 91 -10.36 5.53 -0.99
CA HIS A 91 -9.06 4.89 -0.87
C HIS A 91 -9.21 3.55 -0.13
N PHE A 92 -8.68 2.48 -0.73
CA PHE A 92 -8.74 1.12 -0.18
C PHE A 92 -7.36 0.50 -0.07
N GLU A 93 -7.06 -0.14 1.08
CA GLU A 93 -5.94 -1.06 1.24
C GLU A 93 -6.38 -2.46 0.78
N ILE A 94 -5.73 -3.03 -0.24
CA ILE A 94 -6.13 -4.32 -0.83
C ILE A 94 -4.96 -5.30 -0.94
N ALA A 95 -5.29 -6.60 -1.06
CA ALA A 95 -4.39 -7.64 -1.55
C ALA A 95 -4.67 -7.87 -3.04
N ALA A 96 -3.82 -7.34 -3.92
CA ALA A 96 -4.08 -7.36 -5.36
C ALA A 96 -4.08 -8.78 -5.96
N ASP A 97 -3.37 -9.72 -5.34
CA ASP A 97 -3.36 -11.14 -5.74
C ASP A 97 -4.68 -11.87 -5.43
N LEU A 98 -5.53 -11.32 -4.57
CA LEU A 98 -6.86 -11.88 -4.27
C LEU A 98 -7.94 -11.40 -5.24
N LEU A 99 -7.69 -10.38 -6.05
CA LEU A 99 -8.70 -9.84 -6.97
C LEU A 99 -9.23 -10.92 -7.92
N THR A 100 -10.55 -10.93 -8.08
CA THR A 100 -11.27 -11.80 -9.01
C THR A 100 -11.46 -11.12 -10.36
N GLU A 101 -11.77 -11.90 -11.41
CA GLU A 101 -12.08 -11.37 -12.74
C GLU A 101 -13.26 -10.39 -12.72
N GLU A 102 -14.24 -10.66 -11.88
CA GLU A 102 -15.43 -9.80 -11.74
C GLU A 102 -15.07 -8.47 -11.07
N GLU A 103 -14.20 -8.47 -10.05
CA GLU A 103 -13.70 -7.24 -9.41
C GLU A 103 -12.86 -6.41 -10.38
N LEU A 104 -11.99 -7.03 -11.15
CA LEU A 104 -11.22 -6.36 -12.20
C LEU A 104 -12.14 -5.77 -13.29
N THR A 105 -13.16 -6.50 -13.70
CA THR A 105 -14.17 -6.00 -14.65
C THR A 105 -14.91 -4.77 -14.11
N LEU A 106 -15.27 -4.76 -12.82
CA LEU A 106 -15.88 -3.59 -12.18
C LEU A 106 -14.93 -2.38 -12.16
N MET A 107 -13.65 -2.60 -11.87
CA MET A 107 -12.63 -1.54 -11.89
C MET A 107 -12.53 -0.87 -13.26
N GLY A 108 -12.62 -1.63 -14.36
CA GLY A 108 -12.63 -1.10 -15.72
C GLY A 108 -13.82 -0.19 -16.05
N ARG A 109 -14.87 -0.20 -15.22
CA ARG A 109 -16.06 0.67 -15.37
C ARG A 109 -16.00 1.93 -14.50
N MET A 110 -15.00 2.05 -13.64
CA MET A 110 -14.86 3.18 -12.73
C MET A 110 -14.31 4.41 -13.46
N ARG A 111 -14.86 5.58 -13.15
CA ARG A 111 -14.28 6.83 -13.65
C ARG A 111 -12.88 7.09 -13.07
N PRO A 112 -12.05 7.91 -13.73
CA PRO A 112 -10.82 8.39 -13.13
C PRO A 112 -11.06 9.06 -11.77
N GLY A 113 -10.31 8.63 -10.75
CA GLY A 113 -10.37 9.18 -9.40
C GLY A 113 -11.57 8.76 -8.56
N LEU A 114 -12.41 7.79 -8.98
CA LEU A 114 -13.44 7.22 -8.09
C LEU A 114 -12.79 6.45 -6.94
N ILE A 115 -11.82 5.58 -7.26
CA ILE A 115 -11.05 4.86 -6.26
C ILE A 115 -9.55 5.06 -6.45
N GLN A 116 -8.81 4.87 -5.37
CA GLN A 116 -7.38 4.61 -5.38
C GLN A 116 -7.06 3.41 -4.49
N LEU A 117 -6.01 2.71 -4.82
CA LEU A 117 -5.63 1.45 -4.19
C LEU A 117 -4.25 1.57 -3.56
N GLU A 118 -4.14 1.17 -2.30
CA GLU A 118 -2.88 0.94 -1.61
C GLU A 118 -2.62 -0.56 -1.58
N ILE A 119 -1.51 -1.00 -2.14
CA ILE A 119 -1.17 -2.39 -2.39
C ILE A 119 0.19 -2.70 -1.76
N GLY A 120 0.17 -3.32 -0.60
CA GLY A 120 1.39 -3.74 0.05
C GLY A 120 2.05 -4.90 -0.69
N VAL A 121 3.23 -4.70 -1.26
CA VAL A 121 4.10 -5.76 -1.77
C VAL A 121 5.11 -6.18 -0.72
N GLN A 122 5.77 -5.20 -0.13
CA GLN A 122 6.77 -5.25 0.95
C GLN A 122 8.14 -5.70 0.47
N SER A 123 8.24 -6.80 -0.27
CA SER A 123 9.45 -7.35 -0.91
C SER A 123 9.05 -8.26 -2.07
N THR A 124 9.94 -8.47 -3.04
CA THR A 124 9.79 -9.50 -4.07
C THR A 124 10.67 -10.72 -3.80
N ASN A 125 11.48 -10.69 -2.74
CA ASN A 125 12.35 -11.80 -2.34
C ASN A 125 11.51 -12.91 -1.68
N PRO A 126 11.43 -14.13 -2.27
CA PRO A 126 10.63 -15.21 -1.71
C PRO A 126 11.05 -15.64 -0.29
N ALA A 127 12.37 -15.60 0.01
CA ALA A 127 12.88 -15.94 1.32
C ALA A 127 12.42 -14.93 2.38
N THR A 128 12.49 -13.64 2.07
CA THR A 128 11.97 -12.56 2.92
C THR A 128 10.46 -12.67 3.13
N ILE A 129 9.69 -12.90 2.07
CA ILE A 129 8.23 -13.08 2.15
C ILE A 129 7.86 -14.25 3.06
N CYS A 130 8.58 -15.37 2.95
CA CYS A 130 8.40 -16.53 3.84
C CYS A 130 8.75 -16.17 5.30
N GLU A 131 9.89 -15.51 5.53
CA GLU A 131 10.39 -15.18 6.89
C GLU A 131 9.48 -14.20 7.64
N ILE A 132 8.81 -13.31 6.91
CA ILE A 132 7.85 -12.38 7.51
C ILE A 132 6.42 -12.95 7.62
N ASP A 133 6.23 -14.24 7.42
CA ASP A 133 4.92 -14.93 7.44
C ASP A 133 3.88 -14.27 6.51
N ARG A 134 4.31 -13.71 5.37
CA ARG A 134 3.41 -13.07 4.43
C ARG A 134 2.93 -14.06 3.38
N THR A 135 1.62 -14.24 3.28
CA THR A 135 1.00 -15.00 2.20
C THR A 135 0.70 -14.07 1.03
N MET A 136 1.32 -14.30 -0.12
CA MET A 136 1.13 -13.50 -1.33
C MET A 136 1.51 -14.29 -2.57
N ASN A 137 0.71 -14.21 -3.62
CA ASN A 137 1.08 -14.69 -4.96
C ASN A 137 1.63 -13.51 -5.76
N LEU A 138 2.94 -13.34 -5.78
CA LEU A 138 3.62 -12.20 -6.42
C LEU A 138 3.34 -12.14 -7.94
N SER A 139 3.30 -13.27 -8.63
CA SER A 139 3.04 -13.30 -10.09
C SER A 139 1.64 -12.78 -10.39
N ARG A 140 0.63 -13.24 -9.65
CA ARG A 140 -0.75 -12.78 -9.80
C ARG A 140 -0.93 -11.32 -9.39
N LEU A 141 -0.24 -10.88 -8.32
CA LEU A 141 -0.21 -9.47 -7.94
C LEU A 141 0.29 -8.61 -9.09
N LYS A 142 1.45 -8.94 -9.65
CA LYS A 142 2.03 -8.18 -10.78
C LYS A 142 1.13 -8.18 -12.02
N GLU A 143 0.49 -9.30 -12.32
CA GLU A 143 -0.48 -9.40 -13.43
C GLU A 143 -1.67 -8.46 -13.20
N ASN A 144 -2.28 -8.53 -12.01
CA ASN A 144 -3.44 -7.71 -11.70
C ASN A 144 -3.10 -6.21 -11.64
N VAL A 145 -1.95 -5.83 -11.10
CA VAL A 145 -1.47 -4.43 -11.12
C VAL A 145 -1.33 -3.91 -12.56
N ARG A 146 -0.74 -4.70 -13.48
CA ARG A 146 -0.65 -4.31 -14.91
C ARG A 146 -2.03 -4.18 -15.56
N ARG A 147 -2.96 -5.07 -15.25
CA ARG A 147 -4.34 -5.00 -15.76
C ARG A 147 -5.07 -3.75 -15.29
N ILE A 148 -4.93 -3.40 -14.00
CA ILE A 148 -5.51 -2.18 -13.44
C ILE A 148 -4.86 -0.94 -14.08
N LYS A 149 -3.53 -0.96 -14.28
CA LYS A 149 -2.80 0.12 -14.97
C LYS A 149 -3.33 0.35 -16.37
N ALA A 150 -3.66 -0.70 -17.11
CA ALA A 150 -4.20 -0.62 -18.47
C ALA A 150 -5.57 0.08 -18.55
N TYR A 151 -6.35 0.14 -17.46
CA TYR A 151 -7.59 0.91 -17.43
C TYR A 151 -7.33 2.43 -17.42
N GLY A 152 -6.20 2.89 -16.87
CA GLY A 152 -5.82 4.30 -16.82
C GLY A 152 -6.70 5.18 -15.93
N THR A 153 -7.54 4.59 -15.08
CA THR A 153 -8.55 5.30 -14.26
C THR A 153 -8.30 5.19 -12.75
N ILE A 154 -7.46 4.26 -12.32
CA ILE A 154 -7.26 3.93 -10.92
C ILE A 154 -5.82 4.25 -10.52
N HIS A 155 -5.66 5.09 -9.53
CA HIS A 155 -4.38 5.39 -8.91
C HIS A 155 -3.93 4.20 -8.06
N GLN A 156 -2.78 3.63 -8.37
CA GLN A 156 -2.15 2.54 -7.65
C GLN A 156 -0.95 3.04 -6.87
N HIS A 157 -0.97 2.78 -5.56
CA HIS A 157 0.08 3.04 -4.62
C HIS A 157 0.68 1.68 -4.21
N LEU A 158 1.93 1.41 -4.56
CA LEU A 158 2.62 0.17 -4.21
C LEU A 158 3.64 0.43 -3.10
N ASP A 159 3.72 -0.49 -2.11
CA ASP A 159 4.58 -0.34 -0.95
C ASP A 159 5.68 -1.39 -0.91
N LEU A 160 6.91 -0.94 -0.60
CA LEU A 160 8.05 -1.76 -0.21
C LEU A 160 8.49 -1.41 1.21
N ILE A 161 9.05 -2.37 1.94
CA ILE A 161 9.59 -2.14 3.29
C ILE A 161 11.07 -2.51 3.33
N ALA A 162 11.93 -1.53 3.58
CA ALA A 162 13.34 -1.75 3.85
C ALA A 162 13.59 -2.24 5.28
N GLY A 163 14.58 -3.10 5.47
CA GLY A 163 14.95 -3.64 6.78
C GLY A 163 14.23 -4.92 7.18
N LEU A 164 13.53 -5.57 6.25
CA LEU A 164 12.93 -6.88 6.49
C LEU A 164 14.01 -7.97 6.65
N PRO A 165 13.75 -9.03 7.45
CA PRO A 165 14.68 -10.15 7.58
C PRO A 165 14.96 -10.86 6.26
N GLY A 166 16.23 -11.19 6.01
CA GLY A 166 16.64 -11.91 4.81
C GLY A 166 16.83 -11.02 3.57
N GLU A 167 16.69 -9.70 3.70
CA GLU A 167 16.81 -8.76 2.59
C GLU A 167 17.98 -7.81 2.79
N ASP A 168 19.03 -7.97 2.00
CA ASP A 168 20.15 -7.06 1.91
C ASP A 168 19.90 -5.93 0.86
N LEU A 169 20.82 -4.99 0.74
CA LEU A 169 20.69 -3.86 -0.18
C LEU A 169 20.45 -4.31 -1.63
N ARG A 170 21.18 -5.34 -2.09
CA ARG A 170 21.04 -5.85 -3.45
C ARG A 170 19.68 -6.51 -3.70
N SER A 171 19.18 -7.26 -2.72
CA SER A 171 17.84 -7.85 -2.78
C SER A 171 16.76 -6.78 -2.78
N PHE A 172 16.91 -5.74 -1.95
CA PHE A 172 15.99 -4.60 -1.93
C PHE A 172 16.00 -3.83 -3.25
N GLN A 173 17.19 -3.54 -3.82
CA GLN A 173 17.32 -2.94 -5.15
C GLN A 173 16.55 -3.74 -6.20
N LYS A 174 16.69 -5.06 -6.21
CA LYS A 174 15.92 -5.93 -7.11
C LYS A 174 14.41 -5.81 -6.89
N SER A 175 13.96 -5.80 -5.64
CA SER A 175 12.54 -5.60 -5.30
C SER A 175 12.04 -4.24 -5.80
N PHE A 176 12.84 -3.20 -5.62
CA PHE A 176 12.54 -1.85 -6.11
C PHE A 176 12.36 -1.84 -7.63
N ASP A 177 13.36 -2.32 -8.38
CA ASP A 177 13.33 -2.32 -9.85
C ASP A 177 12.15 -3.14 -10.41
N GLU A 178 11.87 -4.30 -9.81
CA GLU A 178 10.74 -5.13 -10.21
C GLU A 178 9.37 -4.46 -10.02
N ILE A 179 9.22 -3.68 -8.94
CA ILE A 179 7.97 -3.00 -8.64
C ILE A 179 7.87 -1.66 -9.37
N PHE A 180 8.98 -0.95 -9.52
CA PHE A 180 9.05 0.26 -10.34
C PHE A 180 8.66 -0.01 -11.79
N ALA A 181 9.06 -1.18 -12.35
CA ALA A 181 8.70 -1.61 -13.70
C ALA A 181 7.18 -1.87 -13.91
N LEU A 182 6.37 -1.85 -12.86
CA LEU A 182 4.91 -1.88 -12.95
C LEU A 182 4.32 -0.46 -13.16
N GLU A 183 5.14 0.56 -13.11
CA GLU A 183 4.77 1.97 -13.29
C GLU A 183 3.62 2.43 -12.37
N PRO A 184 3.68 2.17 -11.05
CA PRO A 184 2.63 2.65 -10.15
C PRO A 184 2.55 4.19 -10.21
N GLU A 185 1.39 4.76 -9.89
CA GLU A 185 1.26 6.21 -9.75
C GLU A 185 2.00 6.73 -8.51
N GLN A 186 2.18 5.86 -7.50
CA GLN A 186 3.00 6.14 -6.32
C GLN A 186 3.74 4.89 -5.88
N LEU A 187 5.04 5.00 -5.62
CA LEU A 187 5.87 3.97 -5.02
C LEU A 187 6.33 4.44 -3.64
N GLN A 188 5.85 3.80 -2.60
CA GLN A 188 6.26 4.11 -1.23
C GLN A 188 7.37 3.18 -0.77
N LEU A 189 8.47 3.78 -0.33
CA LEU A 189 9.51 3.07 0.40
C LEU A 189 9.31 3.29 1.90
N GLY A 190 8.83 2.26 2.59
CA GLY A 190 8.71 2.26 4.04
C GLY A 190 9.94 1.65 4.71
N PHE A 191 10.11 1.92 6.00
CA PHE A 191 11.13 1.30 6.84
C PHE A 191 10.47 0.46 7.92
N LEU A 192 11.03 -0.72 8.18
CA LEU A 192 10.49 -1.64 9.17
C LEU A 192 10.32 -0.94 10.51
N LYS A 193 9.10 -1.01 11.06
CA LYS A 193 8.77 -0.56 12.41
C LYS A 193 8.61 -1.77 13.31
N VAL A 194 9.47 -1.87 14.32
CA VAL A 194 9.52 -3.02 15.24
C VAL A 194 8.49 -2.84 16.35
N LEU A 195 7.23 -2.99 16.00
CA LEU A 195 6.10 -2.66 16.87
C LEU A 195 5.98 -3.66 18.03
N LYS A 196 5.90 -3.15 19.27
CA LYS A 196 5.77 -3.95 20.49
C LYS A 196 4.56 -4.89 20.42
N GLY A 197 4.75 -6.14 20.82
CA GLY A 197 3.73 -7.18 20.79
C GLY A 197 3.74 -8.03 19.51
N THR A 198 4.32 -7.57 18.41
CA THR A 198 4.43 -8.32 17.16
C THR A 198 5.41 -9.49 17.26
N LYS A 199 5.31 -10.43 16.32
CA LYS A 199 6.26 -11.53 16.16
C LYS A 199 7.65 -11.01 15.79
N MET A 200 7.72 -9.97 14.97
CA MET A 200 8.95 -9.25 14.61
C MET A 200 9.67 -8.70 15.83
N HIS A 201 8.96 -8.04 16.74
CA HIS A 201 9.55 -7.55 17.97
C HIS A 201 10.15 -8.66 18.83
N LYS A 202 9.50 -9.83 18.91
CA LYS A 202 10.00 -10.99 19.67
C LYS A 202 11.26 -11.58 19.06
N LYS A 203 11.38 -11.56 17.72
CA LYS A 203 12.52 -12.09 16.95
C LYS A 203 13.59 -11.04 16.64
N ALA A 204 13.43 -9.79 17.03
CA ALA A 204 14.34 -8.70 16.67
C ALA A 204 15.80 -9.00 17.02
N LYS A 205 16.06 -9.58 18.21
CA LYS A 205 17.40 -9.99 18.64
C LYS A 205 18.00 -11.09 17.76
N GLU A 206 17.18 -12.07 17.35
CA GLU A 206 17.59 -13.16 16.45
C GLU A 206 18.01 -12.62 15.08
N TYR A 207 17.30 -11.62 14.58
CA TYR A 207 17.59 -10.97 13.29
C TYR A 207 18.67 -9.87 13.38
N GLY A 208 19.23 -9.63 14.58
CA GLY A 208 20.20 -8.56 14.81
C GLY A 208 19.62 -7.17 14.51
N ILE A 209 18.30 -7.00 14.69
CA ILE A 209 17.63 -5.72 14.43
C ILE A 209 17.93 -4.75 15.57
N ILE A 210 18.45 -3.58 15.21
CA ILE A 210 18.54 -2.41 16.07
C ILE A 210 17.50 -1.41 15.57
N CYS A 211 16.67 -0.87 16.46
CA CYS A 211 15.65 0.10 16.12
C CYS A 211 15.59 1.22 17.16
N HIS A 212 14.90 2.30 16.83
CA HIS A 212 14.62 3.36 17.81
C HIS A 212 13.83 2.82 19.01
N GLU A 213 14.18 3.27 20.22
CA GLU A 213 13.50 2.87 21.46
C GLU A 213 12.12 3.55 21.60
N PHE A 214 11.90 4.66 20.92
CA PHE A 214 10.67 5.45 20.92
C PHE A 214 9.89 5.30 19.61
N PRO A 215 8.57 5.53 19.62
CA PRO A 215 7.79 5.55 18.38
C PRO A 215 8.42 6.45 17.31
N PRO A 216 8.44 6.02 16.07
CA PRO A 216 7.74 4.84 15.49
C PRO A 216 8.48 3.50 15.59
N TYR A 217 9.54 3.36 16.41
CA TYR A 217 10.35 2.13 16.57
C TYR A 217 11.00 1.67 15.24
N GLU A 218 11.40 2.63 14.44
CA GLU A 218 11.95 2.40 13.11
C GLU A 218 13.31 1.74 13.17
N VAL A 219 13.57 0.83 12.22
CA VAL A 219 14.83 0.11 12.08
C VAL A 219 16.00 1.06 11.81
N LEU A 220 17.14 0.81 12.46
CA LEU A 220 18.41 1.50 12.25
C LEU A 220 19.42 0.60 11.55
N SER A 221 19.41 -0.69 11.85
CA SER A 221 20.22 -1.72 11.18
C SER A 221 19.64 -3.10 11.43
N THR A 222 20.06 -4.06 10.61
CA THR A 222 19.72 -5.48 10.76
C THR A 222 20.97 -6.32 10.53
N ARG A 223 20.88 -7.65 10.61
CA ARG A 223 21.97 -8.55 10.18
C ARG A 223 22.31 -8.39 8.70
N TRP A 224 21.40 -7.93 7.86
CA TRP A 224 21.53 -7.85 6.39
C TRP A 224 21.73 -6.44 5.86
N LEU A 225 21.34 -5.40 6.63
CA LEU A 225 21.51 -4.00 6.29
C LEU A 225 22.25 -3.25 7.40
N THR A 226 23.32 -2.61 7.05
CA THR A 226 24.06 -1.71 7.93
C THR A 226 23.30 -0.40 8.14
N TYR A 227 23.72 0.39 9.12
CA TYR A 227 23.12 1.72 9.35
C TYR A 227 23.35 2.66 8.15
N GLN A 228 24.53 2.60 7.52
CA GLN A 228 24.84 3.39 6.34
C GLN A 228 23.92 3.03 5.16
N GLU A 229 23.64 1.74 4.94
CA GLU A 229 22.71 1.30 3.90
C GLU A 229 21.26 1.73 4.21
N ILE A 230 20.83 1.74 5.47
CA ILE A 230 19.50 2.30 5.85
C ILE A 230 19.48 3.81 5.54
N LEU A 231 20.53 4.56 5.84
CA LEU A 231 20.59 5.99 5.50
C LEU A 231 20.58 6.23 3.98
N LEU A 232 21.30 5.42 3.22
CA LEU A 232 21.25 5.44 1.77
C LEU A 232 19.84 5.21 1.25
N LEU A 233 19.15 4.18 1.75
CA LEU A 233 17.76 3.90 1.37
C LEU A 233 16.79 5.03 1.74
N LYS A 234 17.04 5.77 2.82
CA LYS A 234 16.28 6.98 3.16
C LYS A 234 16.50 8.11 2.14
N GLY A 235 17.73 8.28 1.67
CA GLY A 235 18.01 9.21 0.56
C GLY A 235 17.28 8.80 -0.72
N VAL A 236 17.30 7.51 -1.08
CA VAL A 236 16.54 6.99 -2.22
C VAL A 236 15.03 7.24 -2.06
N GLU A 237 14.46 6.99 -0.87
CA GLU A 237 13.05 7.26 -0.57
C GLU A 237 12.71 8.73 -0.79
N GLU A 238 13.52 9.65 -0.27
CA GLU A 238 13.32 11.10 -0.46
C GLU A 238 13.37 11.49 -1.94
N MET A 239 14.30 10.94 -2.72
CA MET A 239 14.39 11.19 -4.16
C MET A 239 13.18 10.64 -4.94
N VAL A 240 12.71 9.46 -4.59
CA VAL A 240 11.48 8.90 -5.17
C VAL A 240 10.27 9.78 -4.85
N GLU A 241 10.15 10.26 -3.62
CA GLU A 241 9.03 11.13 -3.22
C GLU A 241 9.05 12.47 -3.98
N ILE A 242 10.24 13.11 -4.09
CA ILE A 242 10.39 14.40 -4.75
C ILE A 242 10.21 14.29 -6.27
N TYR A 243 10.87 13.31 -6.90
CA TYR A 243 10.98 13.29 -8.35
C TYR A 243 9.96 12.39 -9.04
N TYR A 244 9.55 11.29 -8.41
CA TYR A 244 8.58 10.36 -8.99
C TYR A 244 7.15 10.58 -8.45
N ASN A 245 6.96 10.45 -7.15
CA ASN A 245 5.63 10.49 -6.52
C ASN A 245 4.95 11.86 -6.64
N SER A 246 5.73 12.94 -6.70
CA SER A 246 5.17 14.30 -6.92
C SER A 246 4.46 14.47 -8.26
N GLY A 247 4.75 13.61 -9.23
CA GLY A 247 4.22 13.70 -10.59
C GLY A 247 4.75 14.88 -11.42
N GLN A 248 5.61 15.75 -10.84
CA GLN A 248 6.08 16.97 -11.52
C GLN A 248 7.12 16.69 -12.61
N PHE A 249 7.86 15.59 -12.48
CA PHE A 249 9.02 15.26 -13.33
C PHE A 249 8.82 14.03 -14.21
N ILE A 250 7.58 13.54 -14.39
CA ILE A 250 7.27 12.27 -15.05
C ILE A 250 8.00 12.13 -16.39
N LYS A 251 7.89 13.13 -17.28
CA LYS A 251 8.51 13.06 -18.62
C LYS A 251 10.04 13.08 -18.53
N THR A 252 10.60 13.88 -17.63
CA THR A 252 12.05 13.98 -17.42
C THR A 252 12.62 12.67 -16.90
N ILE A 253 11.96 12.09 -15.87
CA ILE A 253 12.36 10.80 -15.31
C ILE A 253 12.28 9.70 -16.35
N GLN A 254 11.20 9.60 -17.11
CA GLN A 254 11.06 8.61 -18.18
C GLN A 254 12.18 8.71 -19.24
N GLU A 255 12.62 9.91 -19.56
CA GLU A 255 13.71 10.10 -20.54
C GLU A 255 15.08 9.76 -19.94
N ILE A 256 15.35 10.15 -18.71
CA ILE A 256 16.61 9.88 -18.03
C ILE A 256 16.78 8.38 -17.78
N LEU A 257 15.73 7.71 -17.29
CA LEU A 257 15.76 6.26 -16.97
C LEU A 257 16.12 5.37 -18.17
N LYS A 258 15.96 5.84 -19.40
CA LYS A 258 16.43 5.12 -20.59
C LYS A 258 17.96 4.94 -20.64
N ARG A 259 18.71 5.67 -19.82
CA ARG A 259 20.18 5.63 -19.73
C ARG A 259 20.69 4.78 -18.57
N TYR A 260 19.78 4.24 -17.74
CA TYR A 260 20.10 3.43 -16.59
C TYR A 260 19.56 2.01 -16.77
N ASP A 261 20.34 1.03 -16.38
CA ASP A 261 19.91 -0.38 -16.35
C ASP A 261 18.98 -0.67 -15.17
N SER A 262 19.12 0.12 -14.09
CA SER A 262 18.34 0.01 -12.86
C SER A 262 17.76 1.39 -12.48
N PRO A 263 16.44 1.52 -12.36
CA PRO A 263 15.82 2.71 -11.78
C PRO A 263 16.32 3.03 -10.37
N PHE A 264 16.63 2.01 -9.57
CA PHE A 264 17.21 2.20 -8.25
C PHE A 264 18.53 2.95 -8.30
N ASP A 265 19.44 2.57 -9.22
CA ASP A 265 20.75 3.22 -9.35
C ASP A 265 20.61 4.71 -9.68
N PHE A 266 19.64 5.08 -10.51
CA PHE A 266 19.36 6.49 -10.80
C PHE A 266 18.95 7.27 -9.53
N PHE A 267 17.99 6.74 -8.74
CA PHE A 267 17.58 7.42 -7.51
C PHE A 267 18.68 7.41 -6.44
N HIS A 268 19.51 6.37 -6.42
CA HIS A 268 20.68 6.29 -5.54
C HIS A 268 21.74 7.33 -5.88
N GLU A 269 21.99 7.61 -7.17
CA GLU A 269 22.93 8.67 -7.59
C GLU A 269 22.43 10.08 -7.25
N LEU A 270 21.12 10.26 -7.12
CA LEU A 270 20.52 11.53 -6.70
C LEU A 270 20.55 11.73 -5.19
N ALA A 271 20.61 10.64 -4.42
CA ALA A 271 20.54 10.62 -2.96
C ALA A 271 21.88 10.93 -2.29
#